data_c51bbd9b0b241e6e050abf0c414ddd05
#
_entry.id   c51bbd9b0b241e6e050abf0c414ddd05
#
_cell.length_a   1.000
_cell.length_b   1.000
_cell.length_c   1.000
_cell.angle_alpha   90.00
_cell.angle_beta   90.00
_cell.angle_gamma   90.00
#
_symmetry.space_group_name_H-M   'P 1'
#
loop_
_entity.id
_entity.type
_entity.pdbx_description
1 polymer ?
#
loop_
_entity_poly.entity_id
_entity_poly.type
_entity_poly.pdbx_seq_one_letter_code
_entity_poly.pdbx_strand_id
1 'polypeptide(L)'
;MLNHLKNEANIAYTENGAVTNASTMSDCLDLFAVIGALRAADDQEIIRRFVRAYAEDADIAMKVLFFGRDVRGGLGERRMFRVIINWLAENRAESLHKNIELIPEFGRYDDLVSLIGTACEKDALRTIRKQLEADLASDAEVSLLAKWLPSVNASNAETVRKAKRIARYLGMSDAEYRKTLVKLRKKIRIIENHLREKDYSFDYAKQPSKAMFKYRKAFLRNDGERYNAFLEAVSSGEKQLHADNLAPYEIVRSALNANRWGFHADLTVGEKAALNASWASLPDFCDNRNALAVVDTSGSMYCYDNALPAAVALSLGLYFGERNTGIFHNHFIEFSSRPQLIEIKGKTFAERLEYLCTFNEVADTNVEAVFDLILDAAVRNNVPQEELPETLYLISDMEFNACVRNASVSNFASAKRRFAEHGYRLPQIVFWNVASRNSNQPVTKNEQGVALVSGCTPRLFSMVASGDLSPYSVMMDIIESERYAKISA
;
A
#
# COMPACT_ATOMS: atom_id res chain seq x y z
N MET A 1 -29.01 -19.94 19.85
CA MET A 1 -28.15 -21.12 19.66
C MET A 1 -27.24 -20.97 18.42
N LEU A 2 -27.78 -20.78 17.20
CA LEU A 2 -26.96 -20.68 15.99
C LEU A 2 -25.89 -19.58 16.05
N ASN A 3 -26.25 -18.35 16.50
CA ASN A 3 -25.29 -17.26 16.62
C ASN A 3 -24.21 -17.54 17.66
N HIS A 4 -24.54 -18.20 18.76
CA HIS A 4 -23.55 -18.62 19.76
C HIS A 4 -22.59 -19.66 19.17
N LEU A 5 -23.09 -20.65 18.41
CA LEU A 5 -22.24 -21.61 17.73
C LEU A 5 -21.33 -20.97 16.69
N LYS A 6 -21.85 -19.96 15.95
CA LYS A 6 -21.02 -19.21 15.00
C LYS A 6 -19.92 -18.43 15.70
N ASN A 7 -20.22 -17.78 16.83
CA ASN A 7 -19.22 -17.03 17.58
C ASN A 7 -18.15 -17.97 18.16
N GLU A 8 -18.54 -19.09 18.77
CA GLU A 8 -17.57 -20.08 19.27
C GLU A 8 -16.71 -20.67 18.15
N ALA A 9 -17.30 -21.00 16.99
CA ALA A 9 -16.58 -21.52 15.83
C ALA A 9 -15.66 -20.47 15.16
N ASN A 10 -15.87 -19.18 15.46
CA ASN A 10 -15.07 -18.08 14.92
C ASN A 10 -13.86 -17.71 15.80
N ILE A 11 -13.71 -18.33 16.96
CA ILE A 11 -12.54 -18.10 17.82
C ILE A 11 -11.30 -18.67 17.12
N ALA A 12 -10.28 -17.84 16.99
CA ALA A 12 -8.97 -18.20 16.48
C ALA A 12 -7.87 -17.64 17.38
N TYR A 13 -6.64 -17.95 17.06
CA TYR A 13 -5.48 -17.45 17.80
C TYR A 13 -4.45 -16.91 16.81
N THR A 14 -3.79 -15.81 17.19
CA THR A 14 -2.62 -15.29 16.47
C THR A 14 -1.45 -16.28 16.60
N GLU A 15 -0.39 -16.10 15.82
CA GLU A 15 0.85 -16.89 15.98
C GLU A 15 1.41 -16.79 17.42
N ASN A 16 1.22 -15.63 18.06
CA ASN A 16 1.70 -15.35 19.41
C ASN A 16 0.65 -15.68 20.50
N GLY A 17 -0.43 -16.39 20.14
CA GLY A 17 -1.40 -16.97 21.05
C GLY A 17 -2.50 -16.03 21.55
N ALA A 18 -2.62 -14.79 21.04
CA ALA A 18 -3.75 -13.93 21.38
C ALA A 18 -5.06 -14.46 20.80
N VAL A 19 -6.16 -14.34 21.57
CA VAL A 19 -7.50 -14.64 21.06
C VAL A 19 -7.90 -13.60 20.00
N THR A 20 -8.36 -14.10 18.86
CA THR A 20 -8.79 -13.31 17.72
C THR A 20 -9.95 -14.02 17.01
N ASN A 21 -10.35 -13.55 15.83
CA ASN A 21 -11.41 -14.17 15.05
C ASN A 21 -10.84 -14.85 13.79
N ALA A 22 -11.40 -15.99 13.42
CA ALA A 22 -11.05 -16.65 12.16
C ALA A 22 -11.55 -15.85 10.92
N SER A 23 -12.61 -15.04 11.08
CA SER A 23 -13.22 -14.21 10.05
C SER A 23 -13.92 -13.00 10.68
N THR A 24 -14.07 -11.94 9.92
CA THR A 24 -14.96 -10.81 10.26
C THR A 24 -16.45 -11.18 10.20
N MET A 25 -16.83 -12.39 9.81
CA MET A 25 -18.16 -12.85 9.42
C MET A 25 -18.63 -12.23 8.07
N SER A 26 -17.71 -11.82 7.22
CA SER A 26 -17.90 -11.46 5.82
C SER A 26 -16.63 -11.76 5.04
N ASP A 27 -16.69 -12.65 4.07
CA ASP A 27 -15.54 -13.02 3.24
C ASP A 27 -15.09 -11.86 2.35
N CYS A 28 -16.01 -10.97 1.94
CA CYS A 28 -15.68 -9.74 1.22
C CYS A 28 -14.86 -8.78 2.09
N LEU A 29 -15.25 -8.60 3.34
CA LEU A 29 -14.49 -7.77 4.28
C LEU A 29 -13.16 -8.43 4.67
N ASP A 30 -13.12 -9.75 4.83
CA ASP A 30 -11.88 -10.49 5.08
C ASP A 30 -10.87 -10.29 3.95
N LEU A 31 -11.33 -10.27 2.68
CA LEU A 31 -10.49 -9.95 1.54
C LEU A 31 -10.03 -8.49 1.58
N PHE A 32 -10.95 -7.53 1.81
CA PHE A 32 -10.63 -6.11 1.87
C PHE A 32 -9.58 -5.79 2.94
N ALA A 33 -9.74 -6.36 4.13
CA ALA A 33 -8.85 -6.15 5.27
C ALA A 33 -7.40 -6.60 5.05
N VAL A 34 -7.14 -7.46 4.04
CA VAL A 34 -5.81 -8.02 3.79
C VAL A 34 -5.28 -7.83 2.38
N ILE A 35 -6.10 -7.37 1.42
CA ILE A 35 -5.73 -7.37 -0.01
C ILE A 35 -4.47 -6.53 -0.31
N GLY A 36 -4.19 -5.52 0.48
CA GLY A 36 -2.96 -4.71 0.42
C GLY A 36 -1.75 -5.32 1.12
N ALA A 37 -1.94 -6.41 1.87
CA ALA A 37 -0.91 -7.06 2.68
C ALA A 37 -0.51 -8.46 2.15
N LEU A 38 -1.06 -8.91 1.00
CA LEU A 38 -0.85 -10.25 0.42
C LEU A 38 0.42 -10.35 -0.45
N ARG A 39 1.38 -9.45 -0.31
CA ARG A 39 2.58 -9.42 -1.17
C ARG A 39 3.44 -10.67 -1.09
N ALA A 40 3.56 -11.27 0.10
CA ALA A 40 4.33 -12.49 0.35
C ALA A 40 3.49 -13.78 0.28
N ALA A 41 2.16 -13.67 0.21
CA ALA A 41 1.26 -14.82 0.13
C ALA A 41 1.48 -15.63 -1.15
N ASP A 42 1.30 -16.95 -1.12
CA ASP A 42 1.32 -17.77 -2.32
C ASP A 42 0.07 -17.54 -3.19
N ASP A 43 0.12 -17.99 -4.45
CA ASP A 43 -0.95 -17.75 -5.40
C ASP A 43 -2.25 -18.47 -5.02
N GLN A 44 -2.17 -19.65 -4.38
CA GLN A 44 -3.34 -20.43 -3.96
C GLN A 44 -4.06 -19.74 -2.79
N GLU A 45 -3.31 -19.15 -1.85
CA GLU A 45 -3.87 -18.39 -0.75
C GLU A 45 -4.60 -17.14 -1.25
N ILE A 46 -3.99 -16.39 -2.19
CA ILE A 46 -4.60 -15.23 -2.83
C ILE A 46 -5.93 -15.63 -3.52
N ILE A 47 -5.90 -16.70 -4.30
CA ILE A 47 -7.07 -17.22 -5.01
C ILE A 47 -8.15 -17.67 -4.02
N ARG A 48 -7.79 -18.42 -2.99
CA ARG A 48 -8.73 -18.93 -1.99
C ARG A 48 -9.52 -17.80 -1.33
N ARG A 49 -8.84 -16.74 -0.90
CA ARG A 49 -9.49 -15.57 -0.28
C ARG A 49 -10.43 -14.86 -1.25
N PHE A 50 -9.99 -14.68 -2.49
CA PHE A 50 -10.83 -14.06 -3.51
C PHE A 50 -12.06 -14.92 -3.84
N VAL A 51 -11.90 -16.23 -3.98
CA VAL A 51 -13.01 -17.16 -4.29
C VAL A 51 -14.09 -17.13 -3.21
N ARG A 52 -13.70 -17.06 -1.94
CA ARG A 52 -14.65 -16.95 -0.82
C ARG A 52 -15.43 -15.63 -0.90
N ALA A 53 -14.73 -14.51 -1.07
CA ALA A 53 -15.37 -13.19 -1.24
C ALA A 53 -16.29 -13.17 -2.47
N TYR A 54 -15.83 -13.72 -3.60
CA TYR A 54 -16.62 -13.81 -4.83
C TYR A 54 -17.89 -14.69 -4.68
N ALA A 55 -17.82 -15.71 -3.84
CA ALA A 55 -19.00 -16.57 -3.54
C ALA A 55 -19.99 -15.87 -2.59
N GLU A 56 -19.56 -14.96 -1.72
CA GLU A 56 -20.42 -14.14 -0.87
C GLU A 56 -21.13 -13.05 -1.70
N ASP A 57 -20.36 -12.23 -2.41
CA ASP A 57 -20.83 -11.18 -3.30
C ASP A 57 -19.80 -10.91 -4.40
N ALA A 58 -20.16 -11.27 -5.62
CA ALA A 58 -19.26 -11.17 -6.76
C ALA A 58 -18.94 -9.71 -7.15
N ASP A 59 -19.95 -8.80 -7.08
CA ASP A 59 -19.77 -7.39 -7.42
C ASP A 59 -18.85 -6.70 -6.40
N ILE A 60 -19.05 -6.92 -5.10
CA ILE A 60 -18.19 -6.41 -4.03
C ILE A 60 -16.77 -6.95 -4.20
N ALA A 61 -16.62 -8.26 -4.42
CA ALA A 61 -15.30 -8.87 -4.60
C ALA A 61 -14.54 -8.28 -5.79
N MET A 62 -15.22 -8.01 -6.91
CA MET A 62 -14.63 -7.35 -8.09
C MET A 62 -14.22 -5.91 -7.77
N LYS A 63 -15.04 -5.13 -7.08
CA LYS A 63 -14.69 -3.77 -6.66
C LYS A 63 -13.49 -3.77 -5.71
N VAL A 64 -13.44 -4.67 -4.72
CA VAL A 64 -12.28 -4.86 -3.82
C VAL A 64 -11.02 -5.21 -4.61
N LEU A 65 -11.11 -6.09 -5.62
CA LEU A 65 -10.00 -6.44 -6.50
C LEU A 65 -9.45 -5.21 -7.23
N PHE A 66 -10.32 -4.39 -7.82
CA PHE A 66 -9.91 -3.19 -8.55
C PHE A 66 -9.39 -2.09 -7.62
N PHE A 67 -9.97 -1.90 -6.43
CA PHE A 67 -9.41 -1.06 -5.38
C PHE A 67 -7.99 -1.49 -4.99
N GLY A 68 -7.78 -2.80 -4.79
CA GLY A 68 -6.46 -3.34 -4.53
C GLY A 68 -5.44 -3.02 -5.62
N ARG A 69 -5.86 -2.97 -6.90
CA ARG A 69 -4.99 -2.66 -8.05
C ARG A 69 -4.80 -1.18 -8.32
N ASP A 70 -5.78 -0.36 -8.01
CA ASP A 70 -5.81 1.04 -8.44
C ASP A 70 -4.57 1.82 -8.00
N VAL A 71 -3.78 2.26 -9.01
CA VAL A 71 -2.54 3.03 -8.79
C VAL A 71 -2.77 4.51 -8.47
N ARG A 72 -4.00 5.01 -8.68
CA ARG A 72 -4.35 6.43 -8.50
C ARG A 72 -5.20 6.69 -7.27
N GLY A 73 -6.18 5.83 -7.00
CA GLY A 73 -7.13 6.00 -5.90
C GLY A 73 -7.16 4.85 -4.91
N GLY A 74 -6.37 3.79 -5.09
CA GLY A 74 -6.37 2.61 -4.24
C GLY A 74 -4.97 2.21 -3.75
N LEU A 75 -4.74 0.91 -3.63
CA LEU A 75 -3.55 0.34 -2.98
C LEU A 75 -2.35 0.15 -3.92
N GLY A 76 -2.56 0.09 -5.24
CA GLY A 76 -1.51 -0.08 -6.24
C GLY A 76 -0.87 -1.48 -6.31
N GLU A 77 -1.52 -2.50 -5.73
CA GLU A 77 -1.01 -3.87 -5.67
C GLU A 77 -1.11 -4.56 -7.03
N ARG A 78 0.03 -5.07 -7.51
CA ARG A 78 0.10 -5.63 -8.87
C ARG A 78 0.04 -7.15 -8.90
N ARG A 79 0.81 -7.82 -8.02
CA ARG A 79 0.95 -9.27 -8.09
C ARG A 79 -0.38 -9.98 -7.83
N MET A 80 -1.05 -9.64 -6.73
CA MET A 80 -2.32 -10.27 -6.38
C MET A 80 -3.40 -10.03 -7.46
N PHE A 81 -3.46 -8.81 -8.03
CA PHE A 81 -4.39 -8.50 -9.12
C PHE A 81 -4.18 -9.43 -10.31
N ARG A 82 -2.92 -9.65 -10.74
CA ARG A 82 -2.61 -10.53 -11.88
C ARG A 82 -2.92 -12.00 -11.59
N VAL A 83 -2.67 -12.45 -10.37
CA VAL A 83 -3.04 -13.81 -9.94
C VAL A 83 -4.55 -14.00 -10.06
N ILE A 84 -5.33 -13.06 -9.54
CA ILE A 84 -6.79 -13.16 -9.53
C ILE A 84 -7.38 -13.01 -10.93
N ILE A 85 -6.95 -12.06 -11.78
CA ILE A 85 -7.50 -11.92 -13.13
C ILE A 85 -7.16 -13.11 -14.03
N ASN A 86 -6.01 -13.77 -13.83
CA ASN A 86 -5.70 -15.01 -14.54
C ASN A 86 -6.64 -16.15 -14.08
N TRP A 87 -6.89 -16.26 -12.78
CA TRP A 87 -7.88 -17.21 -12.25
C TRP A 87 -9.28 -16.93 -12.78
N LEU A 88 -9.72 -15.67 -12.79
CA LEU A 88 -11.02 -15.24 -13.34
C LEU A 88 -11.14 -15.60 -14.83
N ALA A 89 -10.09 -15.40 -15.62
CA ALA A 89 -10.08 -15.72 -17.03
C ALA A 89 -10.35 -17.21 -17.32
N GLU A 90 -9.97 -18.08 -16.41
CA GLU A 90 -10.14 -19.54 -16.53
C GLU A 90 -11.47 -20.03 -15.93
N ASN A 91 -11.93 -19.39 -14.86
CA ASN A 91 -13.03 -19.91 -14.03
C ASN A 91 -14.30 -19.05 -14.07
N ARG A 92 -14.19 -17.75 -14.34
CA ARG A 92 -15.28 -16.76 -14.34
C ARG A 92 -15.04 -15.69 -15.41
N ALA A 93 -14.80 -16.12 -16.64
CA ALA A 93 -14.44 -15.24 -17.75
C ALA A 93 -15.47 -14.11 -17.99
N GLU A 94 -16.76 -14.36 -17.78
CA GLU A 94 -17.83 -13.38 -17.97
C GLU A 94 -17.66 -12.13 -17.10
N SER A 95 -17.33 -12.30 -15.81
CA SER A 95 -17.04 -11.17 -14.90
C SER A 95 -15.82 -10.39 -15.33
N LEU A 96 -14.81 -11.07 -15.87
CA LEU A 96 -13.61 -10.38 -16.35
C LEU A 96 -13.86 -9.64 -17.67
N HIS A 97 -14.65 -10.20 -18.60
CA HIS A 97 -14.99 -9.57 -19.88
C HIS A 97 -15.59 -8.18 -19.72
N LYS A 98 -16.47 -7.98 -18.72
CA LYS A 98 -17.09 -6.69 -18.42
C LYS A 98 -16.07 -5.60 -18.05
N ASN A 99 -14.93 -5.99 -17.50
CA ASN A 99 -13.97 -5.09 -16.86
C ASN A 99 -12.62 -4.97 -17.58
N ILE A 100 -12.36 -5.74 -18.65
CA ILE A 100 -11.05 -5.76 -19.32
C ILE A 100 -10.65 -4.38 -19.86
N GLU A 101 -11.57 -3.64 -20.46
CA GLU A 101 -11.28 -2.29 -20.97
C GLU A 101 -10.91 -1.28 -19.88
N LEU A 102 -11.31 -1.53 -18.63
CA LEU A 102 -11.03 -0.70 -17.46
C LEU A 102 -9.65 -0.99 -16.85
N ILE A 103 -9.05 -2.15 -17.11
CA ILE A 103 -7.75 -2.53 -16.51
C ILE A 103 -6.66 -1.46 -16.68
N PRO A 104 -6.46 -0.82 -17.84
CA PRO A 104 -5.45 0.24 -17.97
C PRO A 104 -5.75 1.52 -17.18
N GLU A 105 -7.01 1.78 -16.86
CA GLU A 105 -7.42 2.93 -16.05
C GLU A 105 -6.99 2.77 -14.59
N PHE A 106 -7.21 1.59 -14.00
CA PHE A 106 -6.87 1.29 -12.62
C PHE A 106 -5.42 0.80 -12.45
N GLY A 107 -4.88 0.14 -13.49
CA GLY A 107 -3.57 -0.48 -13.49
C GLY A 107 -2.66 0.06 -14.59
N ARG A 108 -2.16 -0.89 -15.37
CA ARG A 108 -1.24 -0.61 -16.49
C ARG A 108 -1.52 -1.56 -17.65
N TYR A 109 -1.09 -1.20 -18.85
CA TYR A 109 -1.24 -2.07 -20.04
C TYR A 109 -0.55 -3.43 -19.93
N ASP A 110 0.51 -3.56 -19.11
CA ASP A 110 1.16 -4.86 -18.89
C ASP A 110 0.29 -5.83 -18.05
N ASP A 111 -0.76 -5.35 -17.38
CA ASP A 111 -1.77 -6.20 -16.75
C ASP A 111 -2.66 -6.89 -17.81
N LEU A 112 -2.99 -6.20 -18.92
CA LEU A 112 -3.64 -6.85 -20.08
C LEU A 112 -2.76 -7.93 -20.71
N VAL A 113 -1.45 -7.70 -20.78
CA VAL A 113 -0.49 -8.68 -21.33
C VAL A 113 -0.45 -9.97 -20.50
N SER A 114 -0.81 -9.94 -19.22
CA SER A 114 -0.90 -11.15 -18.40
C SER A 114 -2.01 -12.10 -18.89
N LEU A 115 -3.07 -11.57 -19.51
CA LEU A 115 -4.20 -12.34 -20.04
C LEU A 115 -3.93 -13.02 -21.40
N ILE A 116 -2.77 -12.76 -22.02
CA ILE A 116 -2.39 -13.42 -23.28
C ILE A 116 -2.08 -14.89 -23.02
N GLY A 117 -2.86 -15.76 -23.63
CA GLY A 117 -2.82 -17.21 -23.45
C GLY A 117 -3.95 -17.76 -22.57
N THR A 118 -4.84 -16.92 -22.07
CA THR A 118 -6.03 -17.30 -21.29
C THR A 118 -7.30 -17.27 -22.15
N ALA A 119 -8.45 -17.66 -21.57
CA ALA A 119 -9.75 -17.57 -22.27
C ALA A 119 -10.13 -16.12 -22.62
N CYS A 120 -9.66 -15.13 -21.89
CA CYS A 120 -9.90 -13.69 -22.13
C CYS A 120 -8.90 -13.02 -23.08
N GLU A 121 -8.02 -13.79 -23.75
CA GLU A 121 -7.00 -13.24 -24.66
C GLU A 121 -7.57 -12.35 -25.75
N LYS A 122 -8.68 -12.74 -26.38
CA LYS A 122 -9.28 -11.99 -27.50
C LYS A 122 -9.70 -10.59 -27.08
N ASP A 123 -10.27 -10.43 -25.88
CA ASP A 123 -10.73 -9.13 -25.38
C ASP A 123 -9.55 -8.25 -24.97
N ALA A 124 -8.54 -8.82 -24.32
CA ALA A 124 -7.29 -8.12 -24.03
C ALA A 124 -6.60 -7.64 -25.32
N LEU A 125 -6.55 -8.47 -26.36
CA LEU A 125 -5.98 -8.11 -27.66
C LEU A 125 -6.81 -7.05 -28.38
N ARG A 126 -8.14 -7.07 -28.26
CA ARG A 126 -9.04 -6.05 -28.81
C ARG A 126 -8.76 -4.70 -28.15
N THR A 127 -8.65 -4.66 -26.82
CA THR A 127 -8.33 -3.44 -26.06
C THR A 127 -6.95 -2.90 -26.45
N ILE A 128 -5.94 -3.78 -26.59
CA ILE A 128 -4.60 -3.40 -27.08
C ILE A 128 -4.66 -2.83 -28.49
N ARG A 129 -5.39 -3.44 -29.43
CA ARG A 129 -5.56 -2.96 -30.80
C ARG A 129 -6.20 -1.57 -30.83
N LYS A 130 -7.35 -1.39 -30.15
CA LYS A 130 -8.07 -0.11 -30.07
C LYS A 130 -7.15 1.03 -29.63
N GLN A 131 -6.38 0.80 -28.55
CA GLN A 131 -5.44 1.81 -28.06
C GLN A 131 -4.24 2.02 -28.99
N LEU A 132 -3.70 0.96 -29.61
CA LEU A 132 -2.58 1.07 -30.54
C LEU A 132 -2.97 1.89 -31.77
N GLU A 133 -4.16 1.67 -32.32
CA GLU A 133 -4.71 2.43 -33.46
C GLU A 133 -4.87 3.90 -33.10
N ALA A 134 -5.40 4.21 -31.90
CA ALA A 134 -5.49 5.57 -31.40
C ALA A 134 -4.12 6.25 -31.26
N ASP A 135 -3.12 5.54 -30.70
CA ASP A 135 -1.76 6.05 -30.53
C ASP A 135 -1.05 6.27 -31.88
N LEU A 136 -1.33 5.44 -32.89
CA LEU A 136 -0.77 5.60 -34.25
C LEU A 136 -1.38 6.77 -35.00
N ALA A 137 -2.67 7.04 -34.79
CA ALA A 137 -3.39 8.15 -35.39
C ALA A 137 -3.09 9.51 -34.73
N SER A 138 -2.55 9.51 -33.50
CA SER A 138 -2.24 10.74 -32.76
C SER A 138 -0.94 11.38 -33.25
N ASP A 139 -0.99 12.66 -33.58
CA ASP A 139 0.19 13.50 -33.85
C ASP A 139 0.78 14.15 -32.57
N ALA A 140 0.03 14.13 -31.48
CA ALA A 140 0.39 14.75 -30.19
C ALA A 140 0.91 13.67 -29.20
N GLU A 141 0.29 13.63 -28.01
CA GLU A 141 0.62 12.67 -26.98
C GLU A 141 0.07 11.27 -27.28
N VAL A 142 0.84 10.26 -26.93
CA VAL A 142 0.46 8.85 -27.06
C VAL A 142 0.41 8.21 -25.66
N SER A 143 -0.38 7.15 -25.53
CA SER A 143 -0.48 6.41 -24.30
C SER A 143 0.84 5.67 -23.93
N LEU A 144 0.89 5.12 -22.72
CA LEU A 144 2.02 4.28 -22.31
C LEU A 144 1.94 2.84 -22.83
N LEU A 145 0.99 2.50 -23.73
CA LEU A 145 0.83 1.15 -24.26
C LEU A 145 2.14 0.59 -24.81
N ALA A 146 2.77 1.32 -25.72
CA ALA A 146 4.00 0.84 -26.37
C ALA A 146 5.17 0.65 -25.38
N LYS A 147 5.20 1.36 -24.25
CA LYS A 147 6.18 1.14 -23.15
C LYS A 147 6.01 -0.25 -22.55
N TRP A 148 4.77 -0.70 -22.35
CA TRP A 148 4.45 -1.93 -21.63
C TRP A 148 4.26 -3.15 -22.52
N LEU A 149 4.06 -2.99 -23.82
CA LEU A 149 3.98 -4.12 -24.75
C LEU A 149 5.32 -4.89 -24.81
N PRO A 150 5.27 -6.24 -24.81
CA PRO A 150 6.46 -7.07 -24.85
C PRO A 150 7.20 -6.95 -26.19
N SER A 151 8.51 -7.13 -26.17
CA SER A 151 9.35 -7.10 -27.39
C SER A 151 9.52 -8.51 -27.97
N VAL A 152 9.49 -8.64 -29.29
CA VAL A 152 9.82 -9.89 -30.00
C VAL A 152 11.29 -10.29 -29.85
N ASN A 153 12.15 -9.36 -29.43
CA ASN A 153 13.59 -9.57 -29.21
C ASN A 153 13.94 -9.63 -27.69
N ALA A 154 12.97 -9.92 -26.83
CA ALA A 154 13.25 -10.10 -25.41
C ALA A 154 14.06 -11.37 -25.15
N SER A 155 14.83 -11.42 -24.08
CA SER A 155 15.60 -12.61 -23.67
C SER A 155 14.70 -13.73 -23.12
N ASN A 156 13.56 -13.40 -22.54
CA ASN A 156 12.63 -14.37 -21.96
C ASN A 156 11.71 -14.94 -23.05
N ALA A 157 11.71 -16.26 -23.21
CA ALA A 157 10.96 -16.98 -24.25
C ALA A 157 9.43 -16.80 -24.13
N GLU A 158 8.88 -16.70 -22.92
CA GLU A 158 7.46 -16.46 -22.71
C GLU A 158 7.07 -15.05 -23.17
N THR A 159 7.90 -14.05 -22.83
CA THR A 159 7.73 -12.67 -23.28
C THR A 159 7.72 -12.58 -24.81
N VAL A 160 8.63 -13.30 -25.48
CA VAL A 160 8.68 -13.37 -26.94
C VAL A 160 7.43 -14.05 -27.52
N ARG A 161 6.96 -15.14 -26.90
CA ARG A 161 5.71 -15.82 -27.33
C ARG A 161 4.51 -14.87 -27.26
N LYS A 162 4.35 -14.14 -26.14
CA LYS A 162 3.27 -13.15 -25.98
C LYS A 162 3.39 -12.03 -27.02
N ALA A 163 4.59 -11.49 -27.25
CA ALA A 163 4.84 -10.47 -28.27
C ALA A 163 4.42 -10.93 -29.68
N LYS A 164 4.81 -12.16 -30.07
CA LYS A 164 4.45 -12.75 -31.40
C LYS A 164 2.94 -13.02 -31.52
N ARG A 165 2.25 -13.40 -30.42
CA ARG A 165 0.78 -13.55 -30.44
C ARG A 165 0.09 -12.20 -30.66
N ILE A 166 0.55 -11.14 -29.99
CA ILE A 166 0.05 -9.77 -30.18
C ILE A 166 0.31 -9.31 -31.61
N ALA A 167 1.54 -9.44 -32.12
CA ALA A 167 1.89 -9.06 -33.50
C ALA A 167 0.99 -9.76 -34.53
N ARG A 168 0.81 -11.07 -34.41
CA ARG A 168 -0.06 -11.86 -35.29
C ARG A 168 -1.52 -11.38 -35.25
N TYR A 169 -2.07 -11.11 -34.04
CA TYR A 169 -3.43 -10.59 -33.93
C TYR A 169 -3.60 -9.21 -34.56
N LEU A 170 -2.56 -8.38 -34.50
CA LEU A 170 -2.54 -7.07 -35.14
C LEU A 170 -2.34 -7.14 -36.68
N GLY A 171 -2.09 -8.33 -37.23
CA GLY A 171 -1.78 -8.51 -38.67
C GLY A 171 -0.38 -8.03 -39.06
N MET A 172 0.55 -7.96 -38.08
CA MET A 172 1.92 -7.47 -38.30
C MET A 172 2.94 -8.61 -38.31
N SER A 173 3.95 -8.50 -39.15
CA SER A 173 5.17 -9.29 -39.02
C SER A 173 5.95 -8.86 -37.75
N ASP A 174 6.86 -9.72 -37.27
CA ASP A 174 7.74 -9.40 -36.16
C ASP A 174 8.53 -8.10 -36.38
N ALA A 175 8.95 -7.85 -37.62
CA ALA A 175 9.68 -6.64 -37.99
C ALA A 175 8.81 -5.38 -37.98
N GLU A 176 7.58 -5.45 -38.50
CA GLU A 176 6.61 -4.36 -38.49
C GLU A 176 6.19 -4.00 -37.02
N TYR A 177 5.85 -5.01 -36.22
CA TYR A 177 5.53 -4.83 -34.81
C TYR A 177 6.67 -4.14 -34.08
N ARG A 178 7.91 -4.58 -34.24
CA ARG A 178 9.08 -3.94 -33.63
C ARG A 178 9.24 -2.49 -34.09
N LYS A 179 9.11 -2.20 -35.36
CA LYS A 179 9.22 -0.83 -35.93
C LYS A 179 8.13 0.08 -35.35
N THR A 180 6.88 -0.42 -35.26
CA THR A 180 5.74 0.28 -34.67
C THR A 180 5.99 0.65 -33.22
N LEU A 181 6.43 -0.32 -32.40
CA LEU A 181 6.76 -0.04 -31.01
C LEU A 181 7.91 0.98 -30.85
N VAL A 182 8.95 0.89 -31.70
CA VAL A 182 10.06 1.85 -31.67
C VAL A 182 9.57 3.26 -32.02
N LYS A 183 8.72 3.40 -33.05
CA LYS A 183 8.12 4.69 -33.45
C LYS A 183 7.32 5.31 -32.28
N LEU A 184 6.44 4.53 -31.64
CA LEU A 184 5.62 5.01 -30.52
C LEU A 184 6.44 5.30 -29.27
N ARG A 185 7.43 4.44 -28.94
CA ARG A 185 8.34 4.67 -27.80
C ARG A 185 9.15 5.95 -27.92
N LYS A 186 9.49 6.40 -29.14
CA LYS A 186 10.11 7.71 -29.36
C LYS A 186 9.15 8.86 -29.00
N LYS A 187 7.84 8.71 -29.31
CA LYS A 187 6.84 9.74 -28.99
C LYS A 187 6.58 9.85 -27.48
N ILE A 188 6.75 8.78 -26.70
CA ILE A 188 6.43 8.73 -25.25
C ILE A 188 7.38 9.62 -24.42
N ARG A 189 8.56 10.00 -24.91
CA ARG A 189 9.56 10.85 -24.22
C ARG A 189 9.86 10.44 -22.77
N ILE A 190 10.01 9.13 -22.54
CA ILE A 190 10.31 8.61 -21.20
C ILE A 190 11.78 8.82 -20.82
N ILE A 191 12.03 9.01 -19.52
CA ILE A 191 13.37 9.20 -18.95
C ILE A 191 14.37 8.13 -19.40
N GLU A 192 13.93 6.87 -19.55
CA GLU A 192 14.77 5.77 -19.97
C GLU A 192 15.38 5.97 -21.37
N ASN A 193 14.70 6.70 -22.26
CA ASN A 193 15.26 7.05 -23.57
C ASN A 193 16.39 8.08 -23.43
N HIS A 194 16.16 9.12 -22.64
CA HIS A 194 17.17 10.15 -22.36
C HIS A 194 18.42 9.55 -21.70
N LEU A 195 18.23 8.69 -20.69
CA LEU A 195 19.35 8.01 -20.02
C LEU A 195 20.16 7.12 -20.97
N ARG A 196 19.49 6.38 -21.89
CA ARG A 196 20.18 5.56 -22.91
C ARG A 196 21.03 6.40 -23.84
N GLU A 197 20.54 7.59 -24.22
CA GLU A 197 21.20 8.52 -25.14
C GLU A 197 22.20 9.44 -24.40
N LYS A 198 22.30 9.32 -23.08
CA LYS A 198 23.09 10.21 -22.19
C LYS A 198 22.72 11.68 -22.36
N ASP A 199 21.46 11.93 -22.71
CA ASP A 199 20.87 13.25 -22.85
C ASP A 199 20.17 13.65 -21.54
N TYR A 200 20.73 14.60 -20.83
CA TYR A 200 20.15 15.14 -19.59
C TYR A 200 19.51 16.52 -19.79
N SER A 201 19.24 16.94 -21.05
CA SER A 201 18.65 18.26 -21.36
C SER A 201 17.19 18.42 -20.95
N PHE A 202 16.50 17.33 -20.62
CA PHE A 202 15.10 17.35 -20.19
C PHE A 202 14.88 18.12 -18.88
N ASP A 203 13.66 18.64 -18.71
CA ASP A 203 13.25 19.33 -17.49
C ASP A 203 12.89 18.33 -16.39
N TYR A 204 13.63 18.34 -15.28
CA TYR A 204 13.40 17.48 -14.13
C TYR A 204 12.01 17.68 -13.51
N ALA A 205 11.48 18.92 -13.49
CA ALA A 205 10.19 19.24 -12.91
C ALA A 205 9.00 18.60 -13.66
N LYS A 206 9.19 18.23 -14.94
CA LYS A 206 8.13 17.62 -15.77
C LYS A 206 8.16 16.09 -15.79
N GLN A 207 9.07 15.48 -15.04
CA GLN A 207 9.25 14.04 -15.09
C GLN A 207 8.35 13.31 -14.09
N PRO A 208 7.89 12.08 -14.41
CA PRO A 208 7.07 11.29 -13.51
C PRO A 208 7.80 10.95 -12.20
N SER A 209 7.09 11.05 -11.07
CA SER A 209 7.61 10.84 -9.71
C SER A 209 8.43 9.56 -9.52
N LYS A 210 7.88 8.41 -9.90
CA LYS A 210 8.59 7.12 -9.76
C LYS A 210 9.84 7.00 -10.64
N ALA A 211 9.85 7.63 -11.81
CA ALA A 211 11.05 7.64 -12.67
C ALA A 211 12.13 8.55 -12.07
N MET A 212 11.76 9.74 -11.61
CA MET A 212 12.67 10.65 -10.90
C MET A 212 13.30 9.96 -9.69
N PHE A 213 12.50 9.33 -8.86
CA PHE A 213 12.99 8.63 -7.69
C PHE A 213 13.91 7.45 -8.05
N LYS A 214 13.50 6.62 -9.02
CA LYS A 214 14.24 5.43 -9.46
C LYS A 214 15.64 5.78 -9.98
N TYR A 215 15.75 6.86 -10.77
CA TYR A 215 16.99 7.22 -11.45
C TYR A 215 17.80 8.30 -10.75
N ARG A 216 17.42 8.75 -9.54
CA ARG A 216 18.11 9.80 -8.79
C ARG A 216 19.62 9.59 -8.62
N LYS A 217 20.07 8.34 -8.37
CA LYS A 217 21.50 8.01 -8.28
C LYS A 217 22.23 8.16 -9.62
N ALA A 218 21.54 7.92 -10.73
CA ALA A 218 22.12 8.14 -12.06
C ALA A 218 22.24 9.64 -12.37
N PHE A 219 21.26 10.45 -11.98
CA PHE A 219 21.32 11.91 -12.12
C PHE A 219 22.45 12.51 -11.29
N LEU A 220 22.55 12.14 -10.01
CA LEU A 220 23.67 12.58 -9.14
C LEU A 220 25.04 12.25 -9.76
N ARG A 221 25.19 11.07 -10.37
CA ARG A 221 26.46 10.64 -10.95
C ARG A 221 26.79 11.28 -12.29
N ASN A 222 25.80 11.49 -13.16
CA ASN A 222 26.02 11.84 -14.55
C ASN A 222 25.65 13.29 -14.90
N ASP A 223 24.83 13.97 -14.08
CA ASP A 223 24.36 15.36 -14.25
C ASP A 223 24.24 16.07 -12.88
N GLY A 224 25.24 15.83 -12.01
CA GLY A 224 25.16 16.19 -10.60
C GLY A 224 24.96 17.69 -10.36
N GLU A 225 25.62 18.57 -11.09
CA GLU A 225 25.51 20.02 -10.92
C GLU A 225 24.07 20.48 -11.20
N ARG A 226 23.51 20.10 -12.34
CA ARG A 226 22.17 20.52 -12.74
C ARG A 226 21.07 19.87 -11.89
N TYR A 227 21.28 18.60 -11.48
CA TYR A 227 20.35 17.92 -10.61
C TYR A 227 20.36 18.49 -9.18
N ASN A 228 21.54 18.83 -8.62
CA ASN A 228 21.62 19.49 -7.32
C ASN A 228 20.98 20.89 -7.34
N ALA A 229 21.23 21.69 -8.37
CA ALA A 229 20.56 22.98 -8.55
C ALA A 229 19.02 22.82 -8.63
N PHE A 230 18.51 21.76 -9.28
CA PHE A 230 17.10 21.44 -9.29
C PHE A 230 16.57 21.10 -7.88
N LEU A 231 17.32 20.28 -7.10
CA LEU A 231 16.92 19.90 -5.73
C LEU A 231 16.92 21.13 -4.79
N GLU A 232 17.86 22.06 -4.96
CA GLU A 232 17.89 23.33 -4.23
C GLU A 232 16.68 24.19 -4.58
N ALA A 233 16.30 24.31 -5.87
CA ALA A 233 15.12 25.01 -6.32
C ALA A 233 13.80 24.36 -5.83
N VAL A 234 13.77 23.04 -5.65
CA VAL A 234 12.66 22.33 -5.00
C VAL A 234 12.61 22.66 -3.50
N SER A 235 13.75 22.69 -2.83
CA SER A 235 13.82 23.00 -1.41
C SER A 235 13.43 24.45 -1.08
N SER A 236 13.72 25.38 -1.98
CA SER A 236 13.31 26.81 -1.86
C SER A 236 11.85 27.07 -2.31
N GLY A 237 11.16 26.06 -2.87
CA GLY A 237 9.80 26.20 -3.38
C GLY A 237 9.69 26.84 -4.78
N GLU A 238 10.83 27.13 -5.46
CA GLU A 238 10.84 27.68 -6.81
C GLU A 238 10.42 26.66 -7.87
N LYS A 239 10.68 25.37 -7.63
CA LYS A 239 10.29 24.27 -8.51
C LYS A 239 9.57 23.19 -7.73
N GLN A 240 8.77 22.40 -8.45
CA GLN A 240 8.05 21.27 -7.89
C GLN A 240 8.65 19.95 -8.37
N LEU A 241 8.82 19.01 -7.44
CA LEU A 241 9.09 17.61 -7.73
C LEU A 241 7.77 16.83 -7.59
N HIS A 242 7.35 16.16 -8.65
CA HIS A 242 6.18 15.31 -8.57
C HIS A 242 6.43 14.05 -7.72
N ALA A 243 5.59 13.81 -6.73
CA ALA A 243 5.66 12.64 -5.84
C ALA A 243 4.31 11.92 -5.66
N ASP A 244 3.28 12.27 -6.45
CA ASP A 244 1.89 11.81 -6.30
C ASP A 244 1.73 10.28 -6.26
N ASN A 245 2.60 9.55 -6.96
CA ASN A 245 2.57 8.09 -7.05
C ASN A 245 3.70 7.41 -6.26
N LEU A 246 4.46 8.17 -5.47
CA LEU A 246 5.53 7.65 -4.63
C LEU A 246 4.95 7.37 -3.23
N ALA A 247 5.20 6.18 -2.72
CA ALA A 247 4.77 5.84 -1.37
C ALA A 247 5.89 6.14 -0.35
N PRO A 248 5.57 6.60 0.87
CA PRO A 248 6.55 6.89 1.92
C PRO A 248 7.57 5.77 2.13
N TYR A 249 7.11 4.51 2.14
CA TYR A 249 7.99 3.36 2.36
C TYR A 249 9.04 3.17 1.24
N GLU A 250 8.76 3.60 0.01
CA GLU A 250 9.74 3.51 -1.09
C GLU A 250 10.94 4.41 -0.81
N ILE A 251 10.70 5.59 -0.20
CA ILE A 251 11.74 6.54 0.21
C ILE A 251 12.51 5.98 1.41
N VAL A 252 11.81 5.59 2.47
CA VAL A 252 12.39 5.04 3.70
C VAL A 252 13.23 3.79 3.38
N ARG A 253 12.66 2.81 2.67
CA ARG A 253 13.36 1.57 2.30
C ARG A 253 14.62 1.82 1.48
N SER A 254 14.65 2.87 0.64
CA SER A 254 15.80 3.19 -0.18
C SER A 254 16.94 3.85 0.61
N ALA A 255 16.64 4.38 1.79
CA ALA A 255 17.57 5.03 2.70
C ALA A 255 18.11 4.07 3.76
N LEU A 256 17.39 3.00 4.06
CA LEU A 256 17.68 2.09 5.15
C LEU A 256 18.38 0.81 4.68
N ASN A 257 19.33 0.38 5.46
CA ASN A 257 19.84 -0.98 5.47
C ASN A 257 19.22 -1.70 6.66
N ALA A 258 18.63 -2.88 6.41
CA ALA A 258 18.02 -3.70 7.44
C ALA A 258 18.94 -4.85 7.87
N ASN A 259 18.94 -5.16 9.15
CA ASN A 259 19.47 -6.40 9.69
C ASN A 259 18.47 -6.95 10.73
N ARG A 260 18.77 -8.10 11.33
CA ARG A 260 17.89 -8.73 12.32
C ARG A 260 17.70 -7.92 13.63
N TRP A 261 18.44 -6.84 13.79
CA TRP A 261 18.42 -6.01 14.99
C TRP A 261 17.79 -4.64 14.74
N GLY A 262 17.33 -4.36 13.54
CA GLY A 262 16.70 -3.10 13.20
C GLY A 262 17.25 -2.46 11.93
N PHE A 263 17.11 -1.15 11.83
CA PHE A 263 17.52 -0.35 10.70
C PHE A 263 18.75 0.52 10.99
N HIS A 264 19.53 0.82 9.97
CA HIS A 264 20.54 1.85 9.98
C HIS A 264 20.57 2.58 8.64
N ALA A 265 20.95 3.85 8.65
CA ALA A 265 21.08 4.70 7.47
C ALA A 265 22.55 5.06 7.24
N ASP A 266 22.99 4.96 5.97
CA ASP A 266 24.31 5.40 5.52
C ASP A 266 24.13 6.10 4.17
N LEU A 267 24.03 7.43 4.20
CA LEU A 267 23.66 8.26 3.05
C LEU A 267 24.69 9.32 2.76
N THR A 268 25.06 9.44 1.49
CA THR A 268 25.88 10.57 1.00
C THR A 268 25.08 11.87 1.03
N VAL A 269 25.76 13.02 0.99
CA VAL A 269 25.13 14.35 1.00
C VAL A 269 24.12 14.51 -0.15
N GLY A 270 24.47 14.07 -1.37
CA GLY A 270 23.57 14.14 -2.52
C GLY A 270 22.35 13.22 -2.39
N GLU A 271 22.52 12.03 -1.81
CA GLU A 271 21.40 11.13 -1.52
C GLU A 271 20.45 11.73 -0.47
N LYS A 272 20.98 12.33 0.60
CA LYS A 272 20.18 13.06 1.60
C LYS A 272 19.35 14.16 0.95
N ALA A 273 19.95 14.99 0.09
CA ALA A 273 19.23 16.06 -0.61
C ALA A 273 18.10 15.52 -1.50
N ALA A 274 18.37 14.47 -2.29
CA ALA A 274 17.37 13.87 -3.17
C ALA A 274 16.20 13.20 -2.39
N LEU A 275 16.49 12.55 -1.26
CA LEU A 275 15.49 11.93 -0.40
C LEU A 275 14.67 12.98 0.35
N ASN A 276 15.30 14.04 0.86
CA ASN A 276 14.60 15.16 1.52
C ASN A 276 13.61 15.82 0.56
N ALA A 277 14.03 16.13 -0.66
CA ALA A 277 13.14 16.69 -1.69
C ALA A 277 11.99 15.75 -2.04
N SER A 278 12.26 14.46 -2.21
CA SER A 278 11.22 13.46 -2.50
C SER A 278 10.20 13.34 -1.38
N TRP A 279 10.64 13.34 -0.12
CA TRP A 279 9.77 13.26 1.06
C TRP A 279 8.91 14.51 1.24
N ALA A 280 9.51 15.70 1.13
CA ALA A 280 8.80 16.96 1.24
C ALA A 280 7.74 17.16 0.14
N SER A 281 7.94 16.52 -1.02
CA SER A 281 7.01 16.59 -2.15
C SER A 281 5.89 15.56 -2.09
N LEU A 282 5.84 14.66 -1.08
CA LEU A 282 4.73 13.71 -0.92
C LEU A 282 3.42 14.46 -0.68
N PRO A 283 2.31 14.06 -1.33
CA PRO A 283 0.99 14.61 -1.03
C PRO A 283 0.63 14.43 0.44
N ASP A 284 -0.16 15.35 0.99
CA ASP A 284 -0.70 15.23 2.33
C ASP A 284 -2.08 14.56 2.30
N PHE A 285 -2.21 13.46 3.07
CA PHE A 285 -3.44 12.69 3.26
C PHE A 285 -3.86 12.63 4.73
N CYS A 286 -3.23 13.44 5.59
CA CYS A 286 -3.56 13.50 7.01
C CYS A 286 -4.63 14.54 7.26
N ASP A 287 -5.63 14.19 8.04
CA ASP A 287 -6.61 15.13 8.57
C ASP A 287 -6.07 15.80 9.82
N ASN A 288 -6.61 17.01 10.13
CA ASN A 288 -6.35 17.70 11.37
C ASN A 288 -7.12 17.05 12.55
N ARG A 289 -6.78 15.81 12.88
CA ARG A 289 -7.42 15.05 13.96
C ARG A 289 -6.51 14.85 15.14
N ASN A 290 -7.13 14.72 16.30
CA ASN A 290 -6.45 14.28 17.52
C ASN A 290 -6.23 12.76 17.43
N ALA A 291 -5.21 12.32 16.66
CA ALA A 291 -4.92 10.92 16.39
C ALA A 291 -3.44 10.61 16.59
N LEU A 292 -3.13 9.34 16.82
CA LEU A 292 -1.79 8.86 17.12
C LEU A 292 -1.49 7.59 16.33
N ALA A 293 -0.35 7.55 15.63
CA ALA A 293 0.13 6.34 14.99
C ALA A 293 0.82 5.44 16.03
N VAL A 294 0.61 4.13 15.90
CA VAL A 294 1.20 3.08 16.72
C VAL A 294 1.90 2.10 15.80
N VAL A 295 3.23 2.08 15.87
CA VAL A 295 4.12 1.40 14.92
C VAL A 295 4.67 0.13 15.55
N ASP A 296 4.40 -0.99 14.89
CA ASP A 296 4.91 -2.31 15.28
C ASP A 296 6.38 -2.46 14.84
N THR A 297 7.25 -2.72 15.81
CA THR A 297 8.67 -3.03 15.61
C THR A 297 9.05 -4.42 16.10
N SER A 298 8.07 -5.30 16.24
CA SER A 298 8.31 -6.70 16.63
C SER A 298 9.18 -7.47 15.62
N GLY A 299 9.77 -8.58 16.06
CA GLY A 299 10.70 -9.39 15.26
C GLY A 299 10.12 -9.87 13.92
N SER A 300 8.83 -10.18 13.88
CA SER A 300 8.13 -10.63 12.66
C SER A 300 8.16 -9.59 11.54
N MET A 301 8.13 -8.30 11.88
CA MET A 301 8.15 -7.20 10.92
C MET A 301 9.48 -7.12 10.12
N TYR A 302 10.56 -7.66 10.65
CA TYR A 302 11.89 -7.66 10.03
C TYR A 302 12.22 -8.96 9.26
N CYS A 303 11.45 -10.04 9.44
CA CYS A 303 11.79 -11.35 8.90
C CYS A 303 11.49 -11.52 7.40
N TYR A 304 10.62 -10.71 6.81
CA TYR A 304 10.11 -10.90 5.45
C TYR A 304 10.50 -9.79 4.49
N ASP A 305 10.74 -10.15 3.22
CA ASP A 305 11.02 -9.24 2.09
C ASP A 305 12.00 -8.10 2.45
N ASN A 306 13.11 -8.46 3.09
CA ASN A 306 14.13 -7.51 3.53
C ASN A 306 13.55 -6.40 4.43
N ALA A 307 12.83 -6.79 5.46
CA ALA A 307 12.18 -5.93 6.45
C ALA A 307 11.18 -4.92 5.84
N LEU A 308 10.51 -5.30 4.75
CA LEU A 308 9.50 -4.44 4.12
C LEU A 308 8.35 -4.05 5.08
N PRO A 309 7.76 -4.96 5.88
CA PRO A 309 6.70 -4.59 6.83
C PRO A 309 7.14 -3.51 7.82
N ALA A 310 8.33 -3.67 8.43
CA ALA A 310 8.89 -2.67 9.34
C ALA A 310 9.14 -1.32 8.65
N ALA A 311 9.70 -1.33 7.42
CA ALA A 311 9.91 -0.10 6.66
C ALA A 311 8.59 0.60 6.30
N VAL A 312 7.52 -0.15 6.00
CA VAL A 312 6.18 0.41 5.77
C VAL A 312 5.64 1.03 7.05
N ALA A 313 5.65 0.30 8.18
CA ALA A 313 5.11 0.77 9.44
C ALA A 313 5.85 2.03 9.93
N LEU A 314 7.19 2.01 9.94
CA LEU A 314 8.00 3.17 10.30
C LEU A 314 7.72 4.38 9.38
N SER A 315 7.60 4.14 8.06
CA SER A 315 7.33 5.21 7.10
C SER A 315 5.97 5.87 7.29
N LEU A 316 4.94 5.10 7.61
CA LEU A 316 3.60 5.59 7.88
C LEU A 316 3.54 6.33 9.23
N GLY A 317 4.22 5.83 10.26
CA GLY A 317 4.34 6.50 11.55
C GLY A 317 5.05 7.85 11.44
N LEU A 318 6.18 7.91 10.74
CA LEU A 318 6.90 9.15 10.45
C LEU A 318 6.06 10.12 9.61
N TYR A 319 5.44 9.60 8.53
CA TYR A 319 4.59 10.40 7.64
C TYR A 319 3.41 11.03 8.38
N PHE A 320 2.70 10.26 9.18
CA PHE A 320 1.56 10.73 9.95
C PHE A 320 1.99 11.69 11.06
N GLY A 321 3.00 11.32 11.86
CA GLY A 321 3.48 12.16 12.98
C GLY A 321 3.92 13.55 12.54
N GLU A 322 4.61 13.67 11.40
CA GLU A 322 5.04 14.96 10.85
C GLU A 322 3.87 15.84 10.34
N ARG A 323 2.84 15.21 9.79
CA ARG A 323 1.72 15.92 9.13
C ARG A 323 0.52 16.12 10.03
N ASN A 324 0.41 15.32 11.08
CA ASN A 324 -0.61 15.52 12.12
C ASN A 324 -0.44 16.90 12.77
N THR A 325 -1.51 17.69 12.86
CA THR A 325 -1.49 19.03 13.45
C THR A 325 -2.09 19.08 14.86
N GLY A 326 -2.56 17.92 15.37
CA GLY A 326 -3.11 17.79 16.73
C GLY A 326 -2.04 17.87 17.83
N ILE A 327 -2.45 17.62 19.08
CA ILE A 327 -1.55 17.64 20.25
C ILE A 327 -0.42 16.62 20.15
N PHE A 328 -0.59 15.57 19.35
CA PHE A 328 0.42 14.55 19.07
C PHE A 328 1.29 14.86 17.85
N HIS A 329 1.33 16.10 17.37
CA HIS A 329 2.23 16.51 16.29
C HIS A 329 3.68 16.11 16.61
N ASN A 330 4.39 15.58 15.62
CA ASN A 330 5.74 15.03 15.73
C ASN A 330 5.91 13.87 16.72
N HIS A 331 4.83 13.14 17.04
CA HIS A 331 4.91 11.95 17.90
C HIS A 331 4.23 10.75 17.26
N PHE A 332 4.73 9.56 17.60
CA PHE A 332 4.07 8.27 17.40
C PHE A 332 4.47 7.32 18.52
N ILE A 333 3.71 6.26 18.73
CA ILE A 333 4.10 5.18 19.65
C ILE A 333 4.80 4.09 18.82
N GLU A 334 6.01 3.74 19.23
CA GLU A 334 6.66 2.49 18.82
C GLU A 334 6.32 1.42 19.87
N PHE A 335 5.93 0.23 19.42
CA PHE A 335 5.69 -0.85 20.34
C PHE A 335 6.35 -2.17 19.91
N SER A 336 6.90 -2.82 20.92
CA SER A 336 7.43 -4.16 20.90
C SER A 336 7.09 -4.80 22.26
N SER A 337 8.06 -5.22 23.08
CA SER A 337 7.79 -5.69 24.45
C SER A 337 7.30 -4.55 25.37
N ARG A 338 7.78 -3.33 25.13
CA ARG A 338 7.40 -2.11 25.88
C ARG A 338 7.11 -0.99 24.89
N PRO A 339 5.93 -0.36 24.99
CA PRO A 339 5.62 0.79 24.14
C PRO A 339 6.43 2.01 24.56
N GLN A 340 6.88 2.79 23.59
CA GLN A 340 7.61 4.04 23.77
C GLN A 340 6.95 5.14 22.95
N LEU A 341 6.68 6.29 23.58
CA LEU A 341 6.29 7.49 22.86
C LEU A 341 7.54 8.12 22.26
N ILE A 342 7.64 8.13 20.93
CA ILE A 342 8.77 8.66 20.18
C ILE A 342 8.44 10.07 19.69
N GLU A 343 9.27 11.05 20.08
CA GLU A 343 9.28 12.37 19.48
C GLU A 343 10.17 12.37 18.22
N ILE A 344 9.63 12.80 17.10
CA ILE A 344 10.36 12.87 15.81
C ILE A 344 11.28 14.08 15.83
N LYS A 345 12.61 13.85 15.90
CA LYS A 345 13.64 14.90 15.97
C LYS A 345 14.45 14.98 14.71
N GLY A 346 14.75 16.20 14.28
CA GLY A 346 15.54 16.53 13.09
C GLY A 346 14.86 17.58 12.22
N LYS A 347 15.65 18.33 11.44
CA LYS A 347 15.16 19.38 10.56
C LYS A 347 14.74 18.85 9.18
N THR A 348 15.41 17.79 8.73
CA THR A 348 15.21 17.18 7.42
C THR A 348 14.73 15.73 7.56
N PHE A 349 14.15 15.17 6.50
CA PHE A 349 13.75 13.77 6.48
C PHE A 349 14.92 12.83 6.82
N ALA A 350 16.10 13.08 6.24
CA ALA A 350 17.27 12.25 6.48
C ALA A 350 17.70 12.26 7.95
N GLU A 351 17.74 13.45 8.58
CA GLU A 351 18.07 13.59 10.01
C GLU A 351 17.03 12.89 10.91
N ARG A 352 15.73 13.03 10.61
CA ARG A 352 14.65 12.36 11.33
C ARG A 352 14.77 10.84 11.22
N LEU A 353 15.05 10.34 10.01
CA LEU A 353 15.21 8.92 9.79
C LEU A 353 16.44 8.35 10.51
N GLU A 354 17.59 9.07 10.46
CA GLU A 354 18.78 8.69 11.22
C GLU A 354 18.53 8.67 12.72
N TYR A 355 17.78 9.64 13.25
CA TYR A 355 17.38 9.67 14.65
C TYR A 355 16.47 8.49 15.00
N LEU A 356 15.46 8.19 14.17
CA LEU A 356 14.54 7.06 14.39
C LEU A 356 15.26 5.70 14.36
N CYS A 357 16.33 5.54 13.59
CA CYS A 357 17.13 4.32 13.59
C CYS A 357 17.86 4.05 14.94
N THR A 358 17.86 5.00 15.89
CA THR A 358 18.40 4.76 17.23
C THR A 358 17.43 4.04 18.16
N PHE A 359 16.15 3.93 17.76
CA PHE A 359 15.10 3.20 18.47
C PHE A 359 14.85 1.85 17.78
N ASN A 360 15.68 0.87 18.12
CA ASN A 360 15.64 -0.46 17.48
C ASN A 360 15.34 -1.54 18.53
N GLU A 361 14.22 -1.44 19.24
CA GLU A 361 13.77 -2.53 20.09
C GLU A 361 12.99 -3.55 19.24
N VAL A 362 13.64 -4.64 18.87
CA VAL A 362 13.06 -5.74 18.10
C VAL A 362 12.78 -6.90 19.04
N ALA A 363 11.53 -7.05 19.46
CA ALA A 363 11.11 -8.06 20.44
C ALA A 363 9.68 -8.57 20.16
N ASP A 364 8.82 -8.63 21.19
CA ASP A 364 7.45 -9.16 21.14
C ASP A 364 6.44 -8.15 20.58
N THR A 365 5.18 -8.61 20.34
CA THR A 365 4.08 -7.80 19.81
C THR A 365 3.04 -7.53 20.90
N ASN A 366 3.39 -6.71 21.89
CA ASN A 366 2.55 -6.42 23.06
C ASN A 366 1.65 -5.17 22.85
N VAL A 367 0.56 -5.35 22.11
CA VAL A 367 -0.40 -4.26 21.83
C VAL A 367 -1.19 -3.83 23.09
N GLU A 368 -1.40 -4.74 24.05
CA GLU A 368 -2.12 -4.42 25.29
C GLU A 368 -1.40 -3.35 26.12
N ALA A 369 -0.05 -3.42 26.15
CA ALA A 369 0.76 -2.42 26.84
C ALA A 369 0.61 -1.02 26.23
N VAL A 370 0.27 -0.88 24.95
CA VAL A 370 -0.04 0.42 24.33
C VAL A 370 -1.30 1.01 24.93
N PHE A 371 -2.35 0.21 25.07
CA PHE A 371 -3.60 0.64 25.69
C PHE A 371 -3.38 0.99 27.16
N ASP A 372 -2.57 0.21 27.89
CA ASP A 372 -2.20 0.48 29.28
C ASP A 372 -1.43 1.79 29.40
N LEU A 373 -0.47 2.06 28.53
CA LEU A 373 0.29 3.31 28.55
C LEU A 373 -0.63 4.53 28.47
N ILE A 374 -1.61 4.50 27.56
CA ILE A 374 -2.56 5.60 27.37
C ILE A 374 -3.51 5.71 28.56
N LEU A 375 -4.10 4.61 29.00
CA LEU A 375 -5.05 4.57 30.10
C LEU A 375 -4.41 4.98 31.45
N ASP A 376 -3.23 4.42 31.73
CA ASP A 376 -2.48 4.75 32.95
C ASP A 376 -2.12 6.24 33.04
N ALA A 377 -1.67 6.82 31.90
CA ALA A 377 -1.39 8.24 31.81
C ALA A 377 -2.64 9.09 32.08
N ALA A 378 -3.77 8.69 31.47
CA ALA A 378 -5.06 9.38 31.68
C ALA A 378 -5.54 9.31 33.12
N VAL A 379 -5.54 8.12 33.72
CA VAL A 379 -6.03 7.89 35.07
C VAL A 379 -5.15 8.58 36.12
N ARG A 380 -3.82 8.42 36.05
CA ARG A 380 -2.90 8.99 37.05
C ARG A 380 -2.89 10.51 37.05
N ASN A 381 -3.16 11.14 35.90
CA ASN A 381 -3.11 12.59 35.77
C ASN A 381 -4.51 13.24 35.67
N ASN A 382 -5.60 12.46 35.82
CA ASN A 382 -6.99 12.90 35.64
C ASN A 382 -7.18 13.66 34.31
N VAL A 383 -6.61 13.13 33.21
CA VAL A 383 -6.69 13.75 31.88
C VAL A 383 -8.14 13.71 31.39
N PRO A 384 -8.74 14.82 30.93
CA PRO A 384 -10.08 14.79 30.37
C PRO A 384 -10.12 13.96 29.06
N GLN A 385 -11.29 13.37 28.79
CA GLN A 385 -11.48 12.49 27.59
C GLN A 385 -11.07 13.17 26.28
N GLU A 386 -11.29 14.48 26.17
CA GLU A 386 -11.04 15.29 24.97
C GLU A 386 -9.56 15.47 24.66
N GLU A 387 -8.68 15.22 25.64
CA GLU A 387 -7.24 15.27 25.47
C GLU A 387 -6.64 13.90 25.09
N LEU A 388 -7.41 12.81 25.22
CA LEU A 388 -6.99 11.51 24.72
C LEU A 388 -7.00 11.50 23.16
N PRO A 389 -6.20 10.66 22.52
CA PRO A 389 -6.32 10.49 21.08
C PRO A 389 -7.73 9.99 20.72
N GLU A 390 -8.35 10.60 19.70
CA GLU A 390 -9.64 10.16 19.18
C GLU A 390 -9.49 8.87 18.37
N THR A 391 -8.36 8.73 17.66
CA THR A 391 -8.07 7.59 16.78
C THR A 391 -6.63 7.08 16.99
N LEU A 392 -6.48 5.77 17.07
CA LEU A 392 -5.19 5.07 17.02
C LEU A 392 -5.05 4.31 15.71
N TYR A 393 -3.99 4.59 14.95
CA TYR A 393 -3.61 3.82 13.78
C TYR A 393 -2.62 2.73 14.18
N LEU A 394 -3.10 1.49 14.37
CA LEU A 394 -2.27 0.33 14.72
C LEU A 394 -1.68 -0.29 13.43
N ILE A 395 -0.43 0.02 13.14
CA ILE A 395 0.27 -0.37 11.91
C ILE A 395 1.16 -1.58 12.21
N SER A 396 0.70 -2.79 11.84
CA SER A 396 1.28 -4.07 12.26
C SER A 396 1.00 -5.17 11.22
N ASP A 397 1.58 -6.36 11.42
CA ASP A 397 1.19 -7.60 10.75
C ASP A 397 0.03 -8.34 11.45
N MET A 398 -0.53 -7.77 12.50
CA MET A 398 -1.67 -8.24 13.31
C MET A 398 -1.42 -9.52 14.13
N GLU A 399 -0.19 -9.98 14.28
CA GLU A 399 0.14 -11.16 15.06
C GLU A 399 0.47 -10.82 16.53
N PHE A 400 -0.52 -10.26 17.24
CA PHE A 400 -0.37 -9.80 18.62
C PHE A 400 -0.14 -10.93 19.61
N ASN A 401 0.59 -10.63 20.70
CA ASN A 401 0.82 -11.57 21.81
C ASN A 401 -0.46 -11.80 22.63
N ALA A 402 -0.55 -12.97 23.24
CA ALA A 402 -1.52 -13.28 24.28
C ALA A 402 -1.14 -12.54 25.59
N CYS A 403 -1.58 -11.30 25.69
CA CYS A 403 -1.20 -10.43 26.81
C CYS A 403 -2.24 -10.43 27.94
N VAL A 404 -3.44 -10.96 27.70
CA VAL A 404 -4.55 -10.99 28.66
C VAL A 404 -4.38 -12.19 29.59
N ARG A 405 -4.42 -11.96 30.89
CA ARG A 405 -4.36 -13.00 31.92
C ARG A 405 -5.49 -14.04 31.82
N ASN A 406 -6.61 -13.71 31.16
CA ASN A 406 -7.71 -14.61 30.81
C ASN A 406 -7.78 -14.77 29.29
N ALA A 407 -7.26 -15.85 28.77
CA ALA A 407 -7.14 -16.16 27.33
C ALA A 407 -8.49 -16.33 26.57
N SER A 408 -9.62 -15.91 27.12
CA SER A 408 -10.94 -16.06 26.48
C SER A 408 -11.46 -14.79 25.80
N VAL A 409 -10.71 -13.69 25.85
CA VAL A 409 -11.14 -12.37 25.35
C VAL A 409 -10.05 -11.77 24.46
N SER A 410 -10.42 -11.15 23.34
CA SER A 410 -9.45 -10.46 22.48
C SER A 410 -8.82 -9.25 23.19
N ASN A 411 -7.60 -8.86 22.77
CA ASN A 411 -6.91 -7.68 23.31
C ASN A 411 -7.76 -6.41 23.17
N PHE A 412 -8.49 -6.26 22.06
CA PHE A 412 -9.40 -5.14 21.82
C PHE A 412 -10.58 -5.12 22.83
N ALA A 413 -11.26 -6.25 23.02
CA ALA A 413 -12.39 -6.33 23.96
C ALA A 413 -11.93 -6.10 25.42
N SER A 414 -10.73 -6.57 25.77
CA SER A 414 -10.10 -6.32 27.07
C SER A 414 -9.82 -4.82 27.26
N ALA A 415 -9.21 -4.15 26.28
CA ALA A 415 -8.94 -2.72 26.34
C ALA A 415 -10.22 -1.90 26.48
N LYS A 416 -11.25 -2.19 25.67
CA LYS A 416 -12.55 -1.51 25.71
C LYS A 416 -13.21 -1.58 27.11
N ARG A 417 -13.16 -2.77 27.73
CA ARG A 417 -13.67 -2.96 29.09
C ARG A 417 -12.88 -2.14 30.12
N ARG A 418 -11.55 -2.19 30.09
CA ARG A 418 -10.69 -1.49 31.05
C ARG A 418 -10.82 0.03 30.96
N PHE A 419 -10.92 0.59 29.78
CA PHE A 419 -11.20 2.02 29.62
C PHE A 419 -12.54 2.38 30.24
N ALA A 420 -13.60 1.60 29.99
CA ALA A 420 -14.92 1.84 30.57
C ALA A 420 -14.94 1.72 32.09
N GLU A 421 -14.21 0.76 32.69
CA GLU A 421 -14.06 0.60 34.16
C GLU A 421 -13.47 1.85 34.85
N HIS A 422 -12.65 2.63 34.12
CA HIS A 422 -12.05 3.87 34.61
C HIS A 422 -12.80 5.14 34.16
N GLY A 423 -13.97 4.98 33.51
CA GLY A 423 -14.80 6.11 33.05
C GLY A 423 -14.35 6.74 31.72
N TYR A 424 -13.42 6.11 31.02
CA TYR A 424 -12.94 6.55 29.70
C TYR A 424 -13.56 5.74 28.55
N ARG A 425 -13.63 6.36 27.38
CA ARG A 425 -13.92 5.66 26.13
C ARG A 425 -12.60 5.30 25.44
N LEU A 426 -12.50 4.05 24.97
CA LEU A 426 -11.39 3.64 24.14
C LEU A 426 -11.37 4.48 22.86
N PRO A 427 -10.22 4.99 22.40
CA PRO A 427 -10.08 5.60 21.07
C PRO A 427 -10.63 4.72 19.96
N GLN A 428 -11.04 5.32 18.85
CA GLN A 428 -11.29 4.57 17.61
C GLN A 428 -10.02 3.86 17.16
N ILE A 429 -10.12 2.63 16.66
CA ILE A 429 -8.95 1.84 16.26
C ILE A 429 -9.00 1.58 14.76
N VAL A 430 -7.95 1.97 14.06
CA VAL A 430 -7.71 1.56 12.69
C VAL A 430 -6.64 0.48 12.71
N PHE A 431 -7.05 -0.78 12.53
CA PHE A 431 -6.11 -1.88 12.33
C PHE A 431 -5.60 -1.83 10.89
N TRP A 432 -4.34 -1.47 10.75
CA TRP A 432 -3.68 -1.30 9.47
C TRP A 432 -2.69 -2.42 9.21
N ASN A 433 -3.12 -3.43 8.44
CA ASN A 433 -2.33 -4.60 8.14
C ASN A 433 -1.32 -4.32 7.02
N VAL A 434 -0.02 -4.47 7.31
CA VAL A 434 1.07 -4.26 6.35
C VAL A 434 1.69 -5.57 5.82
N ALA A 435 1.38 -6.71 6.47
CA ALA A 435 1.85 -8.03 6.05
C ALA A 435 0.92 -9.13 6.58
N SER A 436 0.00 -9.62 5.76
CA SER A 436 -0.90 -10.71 6.16
C SER A 436 -0.21 -12.06 6.01
N ARG A 437 0.02 -12.75 7.12
CA ARG A 437 0.58 -14.10 7.18
C ARG A 437 -0.50 -15.15 7.45
N ASN A 438 -1.47 -14.83 8.27
CA ASN A 438 -2.58 -15.68 8.67
C ASN A 438 -3.96 -15.15 8.23
N SER A 439 -5.00 -15.93 8.48
CA SER A 439 -6.38 -15.56 8.12
C SER A 439 -7.13 -14.84 9.24
N ASN A 440 -6.46 -14.55 10.36
CA ASN A 440 -7.09 -13.98 11.55
C ASN A 440 -7.57 -12.55 11.30
N GLN A 441 -8.63 -12.16 12.02
CA GLN A 441 -9.18 -10.82 12.02
C GLN A 441 -9.33 -10.32 13.46
N PRO A 442 -8.89 -9.09 13.77
CA PRO A 442 -8.92 -8.58 15.15
C PRO A 442 -10.34 -8.38 15.69
N VAL A 443 -11.30 -8.12 14.81
CA VAL A 443 -12.70 -7.85 15.14
C VAL A 443 -13.65 -8.41 14.10
N THR A 444 -14.95 -8.46 14.43
CA THR A 444 -16.02 -8.80 13.48
C THR A 444 -16.53 -7.56 12.72
N LYS A 445 -17.30 -7.77 11.65
CA LYS A 445 -17.75 -6.74 10.70
C LYS A 445 -18.56 -5.58 11.29
N ASN A 446 -19.22 -5.80 12.42
CA ASN A 446 -20.12 -4.80 13.03
C ASN A 446 -19.50 -4.12 14.27
N GLU A 447 -18.22 -4.33 14.55
CA GLU A 447 -17.58 -3.71 15.71
C GLU A 447 -17.51 -2.20 15.54
N GLN A 448 -18.12 -1.45 16.48
CA GLN A 448 -18.18 0.00 16.42
C GLN A 448 -16.87 0.65 16.88
N GLY A 449 -16.49 1.74 16.22
CA GLY A 449 -15.26 2.46 16.51
C GLY A 449 -14.01 1.78 15.95
N VAL A 450 -14.17 0.90 14.95
CA VAL A 450 -13.05 0.15 14.34
C VAL A 450 -13.09 0.22 12.83
N ALA A 451 -11.92 0.36 12.21
CA ALA A 451 -11.70 0.13 10.79
C ALA A 451 -10.65 -0.95 10.56
N LEU A 452 -10.79 -1.71 9.47
CA LEU A 452 -9.81 -2.69 9.00
C LEU A 452 -9.32 -2.25 7.63
N VAL A 453 -8.02 -1.98 7.50
CA VAL A 453 -7.40 -1.61 6.23
C VAL A 453 -6.07 -2.32 6.05
N SER A 454 -5.57 -2.36 4.81
CA SER A 454 -4.28 -2.98 4.52
C SER A 454 -3.52 -2.27 3.41
N GLY A 455 -2.19 -2.41 3.43
CA GLY A 455 -1.32 -1.91 2.38
C GLY A 455 -0.36 -0.82 2.81
N CYS A 456 0.31 -0.22 1.84
CA CYS A 456 1.46 0.65 2.08
C CYS A 456 1.23 2.11 1.65
N THR A 457 0.00 2.47 1.29
CA THR A 457 -0.32 3.81 0.79
C THR A 457 -0.83 4.72 1.91
N PRO A 458 -0.29 5.95 2.06
CA PRO A 458 -0.77 6.90 3.06
C PRO A 458 -2.18 7.44 2.73
N ARG A 459 -2.72 7.20 1.52
CA ARG A 459 -4.10 7.59 1.16
C ARG A 459 -5.15 7.02 2.10
N LEU A 460 -4.85 5.89 2.73
CA LEU A 460 -5.75 5.27 3.69
C LEU A 460 -6.05 6.18 4.90
N PHE A 461 -5.15 7.08 5.30
CA PHE A 461 -5.44 8.06 6.36
C PHE A 461 -6.69 8.90 6.03
N SER A 462 -6.77 9.43 4.79
CA SER A 462 -7.94 10.21 4.38
C SER A 462 -9.19 9.35 4.13
N MET A 463 -9.05 8.08 3.79
CA MET A 463 -10.17 7.18 3.52
C MET A 463 -10.89 6.71 4.80
N VAL A 464 -10.17 6.61 5.92
CA VAL A 464 -10.73 6.17 7.22
C VAL A 464 -11.04 7.34 8.13
N ALA A 465 -10.98 8.55 7.62
CA ALA A 465 -11.02 9.78 8.40
C ALA A 465 -12.42 10.21 8.84
N SER A 466 -13.51 9.70 8.28
CA SER A 466 -14.86 10.24 8.50
C SER A 466 -15.84 9.23 9.10
N GLY A 467 -16.60 9.67 10.12
CA GLY A 467 -17.84 9.04 10.58
C GLY A 467 -17.69 8.02 11.72
N ASP A 468 -18.82 7.38 12.02
CA ASP A 468 -18.86 6.23 12.94
C ASP A 468 -18.21 5.03 12.25
N LEU A 469 -16.99 4.69 12.66
CA LEU A 469 -16.24 3.60 12.09
C LEU A 469 -16.89 2.25 12.45
N SER A 470 -17.26 1.47 11.42
CA SER A 470 -17.38 0.03 11.54
C SER A 470 -16.65 -0.62 10.37
N PRO A 471 -16.05 -1.81 10.52
CA PRO A 471 -15.21 -2.39 9.47
C PRO A 471 -15.95 -2.53 8.13
N TYR A 472 -17.21 -2.96 8.16
CA TYR A 472 -18.01 -3.14 6.96
C TYR A 472 -18.41 -1.82 6.29
N SER A 473 -18.82 -0.79 7.09
CA SER A 473 -19.17 0.53 6.54
C SER A 473 -17.98 1.17 5.85
N VAL A 474 -16.80 1.16 6.47
CA VAL A 474 -15.56 1.72 5.89
C VAL A 474 -15.21 1.04 4.56
N MET A 475 -15.32 -0.28 4.48
CA MET A 475 -15.14 -0.99 3.21
C MET A 475 -16.13 -0.49 2.16
N MET A 476 -17.43 -0.45 2.48
CA MET A 476 -18.47 -0.05 1.54
C MET A 476 -18.31 1.38 1.06
N ASP A 477 -18.01 2.33 1.96
CA ASP A 477 -17.78 3.74 1.62
C ASP A 477 -16.64 3.90 0.58
N ILE A 478 -15.61 3.09 0.69
CA ILE A 478 -14.47 3.10 -0.25
C ILE A 478 -14.87 2.49 -1.59
N ILE A 479 -15.42 1.27 -1.60
CA ILE A 479 -15.63 0.51 -2.85
C ILE A 479 -16.92 0.91 -3.59
N GLU A 480 -17.87 1.56 -2.95
CA GLU A 480 -19.08 2.11 -3.58
C GLU A 480 -18.91 3.57 -4.06
N SER A 481 -17.71 4.15 -3.88
CA SER A 481 -17.41 5.46 -4.44
C SER A 481 -17.59 5.48 -5.97
N GLU A 482 -17.85 6.66 -6.53
CA GLU A 482 -18.04 6.86 -7.97
C GLU A 482 -16.89 6.25 -8.81
N ARG A 483 -15.69 6.20 -8.24
CA ARG A 483 -14.52 5.66 -8.92
C ARG A 483 -14.66 4.19 -9.31
N TYR A 484 -15.33 3.38 -8.50
CA TYR A 484 -15.52 1.94 -8.75
C TYR A 484 -16.92 1.60 -9.25
N ALA A 485 -17.79 2.58 -9.52
CA ALA A 485 -19.16 2.37 -9.93
C ALA A 485 -19.33 1.57 -11.24
N LYS A 486 -18.32 1.62 -12.13
CA LYS A 486 -18.32 0.88 -13.41
C LYS A 486 -17.90 -0.59 -13.28
N ILE A 487 -17.38 -0.99 -12.12
CA ILE A 487 -16.89 -2.35 -11.90
C ILE A 487 -18.07 -3.24 -11.51
N SER A 488 -18.21 -4.38 -12.18
CA SER A 488 -19.26 -5.39 -11.90
C SER A 488 -18.75 -6.81 -12.18
N ALA A 489 -19.42 -7.82 -11.61
CA ALA A 489 -19.14 -9.24 -11.84
C ALA A 489 -19.90 -9.81 -13.05
#